data_7c98a75673f6f596c478dff1f1714365
#
_entry.id   7c98a75673f6f596c478dff1f1714365
#
_cell.length_a   1.000
_cell.length_b   1.000
_cell.length_c   1.000
_cell.angle_alpha   90.00
_cell.angle_beta   90.00
_cell.angle_gamma   90.00
#
_symmetry.space_group_name_H-M   'P 1'
#
loop_
_entity.id
_entity.type
_entity.pdbx_description
1 polymer ?
#
loop_
_entity_poly.entity_id
_entity_poly.type
_entity_poly.pdbx_seq_one_letter_code
_entity_poly.pdbx_strand_id
1 'polypeptide(L)'
;GEQISISHSSATGEIRLTRGNETVSMGREMALRRRQTDGGFRIAQARRPQNVYPGDLHLVSKLESGTYRLYVVANVYIESYLYGVVPYEMGASSALEALKAQAVAARTYTLRAMNANASKVYDVVDTTADQVYNGSPTERDRAAEAVDATRGIVAMNDGKLTGTYYTASNGGQTESARNAWGSSGVNYLTVKDDPFDRMNPYSSTRKMTIYAAFSHASQNQSLTRLLQAKAPNATILRIEAVTP
;
A
#
# COMPACT_ATOMS: atom_id res chain seq x y z
N GLY A 1 26.60 6.72 12.48
CA GLY A 1 25.63 7.82 12.46
C GLY A 1 25.29 8.25 13.87
N GLU A 2 24.81 9.44 14.01
CA GLU A 2 24.36 9.96 15.29
C GLU A 2 23.01 9.35 15.67
N GLN A 3 22.85 8.97 16.93
CA GLN A 3 21.60 8.45 17.48
C GLN A 3 20.88 9.53 18.28
N ILE A 4 19.62 9.74 18.01
CA ILE A 4 18.73 10.60 18.78
C ILE A 4 17.50 9.80 19.21
N SER A 5 16.92 10.18 20.34
CA SER A 5 15.65 9.62 20.82
C SER A 5 14.56 10.68 20.74
N ILE A 6 13.36 10.27 20.36
CA ILE A 6 12.18 11.13 20.31
C ILE A 6 11.12 10.53 21.21
N SER A 7 10.60 11.34 22.12
CA SER A 7 9.46 10.99 22.97
C SER A 7 8.30 11.92 22.72
N HIS A 8 7.08 11.45 22.97
CA HIS A 8 5.85 12.16 22.76
C HIS A 8 4.89 11.97 23.93
N SER A 9 4.25 13.04 24.34
CA SER A 9 3.22 13.02 25.38
C SER A 9 1.82 13.02 24.74
N SER A 10 1.07 11.95 24.94
CA SER A 10 -0.33 11.85 24.47
C SER A 10 -1.28 12.82 25.20
N ALA A 11 -0.90 13.30 26.38
CA ALA A 11 -1.69 14.25 27.18
C ALA A 11 -1.51 15.70 26.73
N THR A 12 -0.26 16.11 26.42
CA THR A 12 0.07 17.51 26.09
C THR A 12 0.37 17.74 24.61
N GLY A 13 0.67 16.67 23.90
CA GLY A 13 1.13 16.69 22.51
C GLY A 13 2.59 17.11 22.37
N GLU A 14 3.32 17.28 23.48
CA GLU A 14 4.71 17.72 23.44
C GLU A 14 5.62 16.64 22.85
N ILE A 15 6.45 17.04 21.90
CA ILE A 15 7.53 16.24 21.31
C ILE A 15 8.82 16.68 21.98
N ARG A 16 9.60 15.73 22.46
CA ARG A 16 10.93 15.97 23.04
C ARG A 16 11.98 15.21 22.27
N LEU A 17 13.10 15.87 21.99
CA LEU A 17 14.26 15.28 21.36
C LEU A 17 15.37 15.16 22.39
N THR A 18 15.94 13.93 22.51
CA THR A 18 17.07 13.64 23.40
C THR A 18 18.27 13.24 22.57
N ARG A 19 19.40 13.88 22.86
CA ARG A 19 20.71 13.61 22.27
C ARG A 19 21.74 13.50 23.39
N GLY A 20 22.30 12.30 23.60
CA GLY A 20 23.12 12.05 24.77
C GLY A 20 22.33 12.31 26.05
N ASN A 21 22.83 13.22 26.89
CA ASN A 21 22.18 13.63 28.15
C ASN A 21 21.30 14.89 28.03
N GLU A 22 21.24 15.48 26.86
CA GLU A 22 20.47 16.70 26.65
C GLU A 22 19.07 16.36 26.10
N THR A 23 18.03 16.96 26.68
CA THR A 23 16.66 16.85 26.23
C THR A 23 16.07 18.23 25.99
N VAL A 24 15.54 18.45 24.81
CA VAL A 24 14.93 19.72 24.39
C VAL A 24 13.48 19.48 24.02
N SER A 25 12.59 20.39 24.47
CA SER A 25 11.20 20.45 24.00
C SER A 25 11.15 21.04 22.60
N MET A 26 10.48 20.35 21.68
CA MET A 26 10.29 20.76 20.30
C MET A 26 8.86 21.29 20.05
N GLY A 27 8.03 21.36 21.10
CA GLY A 27 6.62 21.70 20.94
C GLY A 27 5.81 20.56 20.32
N ARG A 28 4.90 20.88 19.42
CA ARG A 28 4.00 19.91 18.78
C ARG A 28 4.35 19.57 17.34
N GLU A 29 5.40 20.17 16.82
CA GLU A 29 5.84 19.97 15.45
C GLU A 29 7.35 20.17 15.34
N MET A 30 8.02 19.29 14.59
CA MET A 30 9.44 19.40 14.30
C MET A 30 9.77 18.71 12.98
N ALA A 31 10.86 19.13 12.35
CA ALA A 31 11.42 18.48 11.18
C ALA A 31 12.87 18.07 11.43
N LEU A 32 13.21 16.84 11.09
CA LEU A 32 14.57 16.35 11.00
C LEU A 32 14.98 16.38 9.54
N ARG A 33 15.94 17.21 9.21
CA ARG A 33 16.44 17.34 7.85
C ARG A 33 17.73 16.55 7.68
N ARG A 34 17.81 15.80 6.58
CA ARG A 34 19.06 15.13 6.18
C ARG A 34 20.12 16.17 5.86
N ARG A 35 21.39 15.84 6.14
CA ARG A 35 22.52 16.72 5.81
C ARG A 35 22.98 16.60 4.36
N GLN A 36 22.74 15.44 3.74
CA GLN A 36 23.18 15.11 2.37
C GLN A 36 21.96 14.67 1.54
N THR A 37 21.99 14.92 0.25
CA THR A 37 20.87 14.63 -0.67
C THR A 37 20.55 13.14 -0.79
N ASP A 38 21.55 12.28 -0.63
CA ASP A 38 21.46 10.82 -0.61
C ASP A 38 21.28 10.23 0.80
N GLY A 39 21.24 11.08 1.83
CA GLY A 39 21.05 10.70 3.21
C GLY A 39 19.61 10.32 3.54
N GLY A 40 19.43 9.76 4.73
CA GLY A 40 18.14 9.39 5.29
C GLY A 40 18.26 8.99 6.75
N PHE A 41 17.16 8.50 7.30
CA PHE A 41 17.05 8.09 8.68
C PHE A 41 16.83 6.59 8.80
N ARG A 42 17.40 5.97 9.84
CA ARG A 42 16.99 4.65 10.30
C ARG A 42 16.15 4.81 11.54
N ILE A 43 15.02 4.11 11.56
CA ILE A 43 14.06 4.17 12.67
C ILE A 43 14.19 2.84 13.43
N ALA A 44 14.72 2.88 14.65
CA ALA A 44 14.99 1.67 15.42
C ALA A 44 13.74 0.85 15.72
N GLN A 45 12.58 1.49 15.89
CA GLN A 45 11.30 0.86 16.15
C GLN A 45 10.54 0.45 14.87
N ALA A 46 11.10 0.73 13.68
CA ALA A 46 10.47 0.33 12.43
C ALA A 46 10.49 -1.19 12.26
N ARG A 47 9.54 -1.70 11.47
CA ARG A 47 9.46 -3.13 11.14
C ARG A 47 10.74 -3.67 10.47
N ARG A 48 11.48 -2.80 9.78
CA ARG A 48 12.78 -3.09 9.15
C ARG A 48 13.81 -2.04 9.58
N PRO A 49 14.40 -2.17 10.78
CA PRO A 49 15.30 -1.16 11.33
C PRO A 49 16.56 -0.92 10.50
N GLN A 50 16.97 -1.92 9.69
CA GLN A 50 18.13 -1.83 8.79
C GLN A 50 17.88 -0.95 7.58
N ASN A 51 16.62 -0.75 7.18
CA ASN A 51 16.28 0.06 6.03
C ASN A 51 16.45 1.55 6.31
N VAL A 52 16.64 2.30 5.23
CA VAL A 52 16.78 3.76 5.27
C VAL A 52 15.47 4.38 4.79
N TYR A 53 14.96 5.33 5.56
CA TYR A 53 13.91 6.25 5.12
C TYR A 53 14.60 7.45 4.46
N PRO A 54 14.67 7.48 3.12
CA PRO A 54 15.31 8.58 2.41
C PRO A 54 14.48 9.84 2.55
N GLY A 55 15.13 11.00 2.50
CA GLY A 55 14.43 12.28 2.65
C GLY A 55 14.41 12.80 4.08
N ASP A 56 13.49 13.70 4.37
CA ASP A 56 13.35 14.36 5.66
C ASP A 56 12.21 13.73 6.46
N LEU A 57 12.28 13.78 7.79
CA LEU A 57 11.18 13.35 8.66
C LEU A 57 10.48 14.59 9.24
N HIS A 58 9.17 14.63 9.12
CA HIS A 58 8.31 15.62 9.74
C HIS A 58 7.47 14.95 10.82
N LEU A 59 7.56 15.44 12.04
CA LEU A 59 6.85 14.93 13.19
C LEU A 59 5.80 15.95 13.60
N VAL A 60 4.55 15.53 13.63
CA VAL A 60 3.41 16.38 13.95
C VAL A 60 2.55 15.71 15.01
N SER A 61 2.28 16.43 16.08
CA SER A 61 1.37 16.01 17.14
C SER A 61 0.01 16.68 16.96
N LYS A 62 -1.03 15.88 16.71
CA LYS A 62 -2.40 16.38 16.53
C LYS A 62 -3.33 15.85 17.62
N LEU A 63 -4.25 16.71 18.06
CA LEU A 63 -5.32 16.33 18.97
C LEU A 63 -6.43 15.60 18.20
N GLU A 64 -6.70 14.35 18.58
CA GLU A 64 -7.75 13.52 18.00
C GLU A 64 -8.52 12.82 19.12
N SER A 65 -9.82 13.02 19.14
CA SER A 65 -10.70 12.39 20.14
C SER A 65 -10.21 12.55 21.59
N GLY A 66 -9.70 13.74 21.93
CA GLY A 66 -9.22 14.08 23.28
C GLY A 66 -7.81 13.60 23.63
N THR A 67 -7.09 12.98 22.71
CA THR A 67 -5.73 12.48 22.93
C THR A 67 -4.82 12.96 21.79
N TYR A 68 -3.60 13.36 22.12
CA TYR A 68 -2.63 13.72 21.10
C TYR A 68 -1.99 12.48 20.48
N ARG A 69 -1.97 12.43 19.14
CA ARG A 69 -1.30 11.41 18.36
C ARG A 69 -0.10 11.99 17.64
N LEU A 70 1.00 11.23 17.65
CA LEU A 70 2.21 11.58 16.89
C LEU A 70 2.14 10.98 15.50
N TYR A 71 2.24 11.85 14.50
CA TYR A 71 2.46 11.47 13.11
C TYR A 71 3.95 11.61 12.79
N VAL A 72 4.55 10.57 12.28
CA VAL A 72 5.92 10.56 11.77
C VAL A 72 5.84 10.43 10.25
N VAL A 73 6.02 11.53 9.56
CA VAL A 73 5.85 11.62 8.12
C VAL A 73 7.21 11.68 7.44
N ALA A 74 7.50 10.72 6.58
CA ALA A 74 8.70 10.76 5.75
C ALA A 74 8.41 11.55 4.45
N ASN A 75 9.09 12.66 4.27
CA ASN A 75 9.04 13.45 3.04
C ASN A 75 10.05 12.84 2.05
N VAL A 76 9.55 12.00 1.17
CA VAL A 76 10.36 11.17 0.28
C VAL A 76 10.07 11.54 -1.17
N TYR A 77 11.10 11.64 -1.99
CA TYR A 77 10.94 11.73 -3.44
C TYR A 77 10.29 10.44 -3.98
N ILE A 78 9.31 10.57 -4.87
CA ILE A 78 8.47 9.44 -5.30
C ILE A 78 9.26 8.22 -5.81
N GLU A 79 10.31 8.43 -6.59
CA GLU A 79 11.12 7.31 -7.09
C GLU A 79 11.87 6.61 -5.94
N SER A 80 12.34 7.38 -4.95
CA SER A 80 12.97 6.82 -3.75
C SER A 80 11.97 6.07 -2.86
N TYR A 81 10.72 6.52 -2.80
CA TYR A 81 9.62 5.81 -2.14
C TYR A 81 9.36 4.46 -2.81
N LEU A 82 9.33 4.43 -4.15
CA LEU A 82 9.06 3.21 -4.91
C LEU A 82 10.14 2.13 -4.73
N TYR A 83 11.40 2.49 -4.45
CA TYR A 83 12.43 1.50 -4.09
C TYR A 83 12.08 0.73 -2.80
N GLY A 84 11.27 1.32 -1.93
CA GLY A 84 10.78 0.69 -0.71
C GLY A 84 9.34 0.14 -0.80
N VAL A 85 8.65 0.31 -1.91
CA VAL A 85 7.30 -0.22 -2.15
C VAL A 85 7.34 -1.46 -3.03
N VAL A 86 7.93 -1.34 -4.23
CA VAL A 86 7.88 -2.38 -5.26
C VAL A 86 8.39 -3.74 -4.77
N PRO A 87 9.54 -3.85 -4.05
CA PRO A 87 10.03 -5.14 -3.57
C PRO A 87 9.14 -5.78 -2.50
N TYR A 88 8.37 -4.98 -1.75
CA TYR A 88 7.47 -5.52 -0.71
C TYR A 88 6.11 -5.91 -1.25
N GLU A 89 5.63 -5.25 -2.30
CA GLU A 89 4.35 -5.58 -2.93
C GLU A 89 4.44 -6.79 -3.85
N MET A 90 5.54 -6.97 -4.59
CA MET A 90 5.66 -8.03 -5.60
C MET A 90 6.79 -9.04 -5.32
N GLY A 91 7.76 -8.71 -4.46
CA GLY A 91 8.97 -9.49 -4.26
C GLY A 91 10.05 -9.21 -5.31
N ALA A 92 11.26 -8.87 -4.82
CA ALA A 92 12.38 -8.44 -5.66
C ALA A 92 12.88 -9.50 -6.66
N SER A 93 12.56 -10.78 -6.46
CA SER A 93 12.92 -11.90 -7.35
C SER A 93 11.99 -12.07 -8.54
N SER A 94 10.89 -11.32 -8.62
CA SER A 94 9.93 -11.38 -9.72
C SER A 94 10.55 -10.99 -11.07
N ALA A 95 9.87 -11.36 -12.18
CA ALA A 95 10.32 -10.99 -13.52
C ALA A 95 10.41 -9.47 -13.67
N LEU A 96 11.42 -8.98 -14.37
CA LEU A 96 11.69 -7.54 -14.52
C LEU A 96 10.49 -6.77 -15.09
N GLU A 97 9.83 -7.31 -16.11
CA GLU A 97 8.67 -6.65 -16.74
C GLU A 97 7.46 -6.60 -15.80
N ALA A 98 7.28 -7.61 -14.94
CA ALA A 98 6.25 -7.58 -13.91
C ALA A 98 6.57 -6.51 -12.85
N LEU A 99 7.82 -6.39 -12.41
CA LEU A 99 8.27 -5.33 -11.51
C LEU A 99 8.12 -3.94 -12.13
N LYS A 100 8.37 -3.78 -13.44
CA LYS A 100 8.12 -2.53 -14.17
C LYS A 100 6.64 -2.16 -14.17
N ALA A 101 5.76 -3.12 -14.43
CA ALA A 101 4.31 -2.90 -14.37
C ALA A 101 3.86 -2.49 -12.96
N GLN A 102 4.39 -3.16 -11.92
CA GLN A 102 4.13 -2.81 -10.52
C GLN A 102 4.64 -1.40 -10.18
N ALA A 103 5.83 -1.01 -10.67
CA ALA A 103 6.37 0.32 -10.44
C ALA A 103 5.49 1.42 -11.06
N VAL A 104 5.00 1.21 -12.29
CA VAL A 104 4.06 2.13 -12.95
C VAL A 104 2.73 2.19 -12.18
N ALA A 105 2.19 1.06 -11.76
CA ALA A 105 0.95 1.00 -10.99
C ALA A 105 1.10 1.72 -9.64
N ALA A 106 2.15 1.41 -8.88
CA ALA A 106 2.41 2.01 -7.57
C ALA A 106 2.65 3.52 -7.67
N ARG A 107 3.42 3.98 -8.66
CA ARG A 107 3.65 5.41 -8.92
C ARG A 107 2.36 6.15 -9.21
N THR A 108 1.51 5.58 -10.05
CA THR A 108 0.23 6.19 -10.42
C THR A 108 -0.70 6.28 -9.22
N TYR A 109 -0.78 5.22 -8.41
CA TYR A 109 -1.54 5.19 -7.16
C TYR A 109 -1.08 6.30 -6.21
N THR A 110 0.25 6.38 -5.97
CA THR A 110 0.83 7.37 -5.05
C THR A 110 0.55 8.80 -5.50
N LEU A 111 0.77 9.12 -6.77
CA LEU A 111 0.50 10.47 -7.30
C LEU A 111 -0.98 10.85 -7.19
N ARG A 112 -1.86 9.88 -7.41
CA ARG A 112 -3.30 10.10 -7.25
C ARG A 112 -3.66 10.34 -5.78
N ALA A 113 -3.07 9.59 -4.86
CA ALA A 113 -3.25 9.79 -3.42
C ALA A 113 -2.72 11.15 -2.95
N MET A 114 -1.54 11.57 -3.41
CA MET A 114 -0.98 12.90 -3.14
C MET A 114 -1.94 14.00 -3.55
N ASN A 115 -2.52 13.93 -4.76
CA ASN A 115 -3.48 14.92 -5.23
C ASN A 115 -4.77 14.94 -4.37
N ALA A 116 -5.25 13.78 -3.94
CA ALA A 116 -6.46 13.65 -3.12
C ALA A 116 -6.24 14.09 -1.67
N ASN A 117 -5.03 13.97 -1.16
CA ASN A 117 -4.68 14.19 0.25
C ASN A 117 -3.82 15.44 0.48
N ALA A 118 -3.68 16.34 -0.50
CA ALA A 118 -2.82 17.53 -0.45
C ALA A 118 -3.06 18.46 0.76
N SER A 119 -4.24 18.40 1.38
CA SER A 119 -4.57 19.17 2.60
C SER A 119 -4.36 18.37 3.90
N LYS A 120 -3.96 17.10 3.81
CA LYS A 120 -3.74 16.24 4.97
C LYS A 120 -2.30 16.33 5.47
N VAL A 121 -2.04 15.73 6.64
CA VAL A 121 -0.69 15.66 7.22
C VAL A 121 0.23 14.73 6.43
N TYR A 122 -0.36 13.73 5.77
CA TYR A 122 0.34 12.73 4.95
C TYR A 122 -0.47 12.38 3.72
N ASP A 123 0.20 11.90 2.69
CA ASP A 123 -0.41 11.52 1.42
C ASP A 123 -0.87 10.05 1.42
N VAL A 124 -0.07 9.16 1.99
CA VAL A 124 -0.29 7.71 2.07
C VAL A 124 0.19 7.18 3.42
N VAL A 125 -0.36 6.05 3.84
CA VAL A 125 0.14 5.28 4.99
C VAL A 125 1.01 4.11 4.53
N ASP A 126 1.92 3.68 5.40
CA ASP A 126 2.93 2.65 5.15
C ASP A 126 2.42 1.21 5.35
N THR A 127 1.12 1.02 5.30
CA THR A 127 0.44 -0.26 5.54
C THR A 127 -0.37 -0.72 4.33
N THR A 128 -0.99 -1.89 4.43
CA THR A 128 -1.90 -2.44 3.41
C THR A 128 -3.16 -1.59 3.17
N ALA A 129 -3.39 -0.53 3.96
CA ALA A 129 -4.48 0.42 3.70
C ALA A 129 -4.19 1.28 2.46
N ASP A 130 -2.90 1.54 2.18
CA ASP A 130 -2.43 2.15 0.94
C ASP A 130 -1.38 1.24 0.29
N GLN A 131 -0.10 1.40 0.62
CA GLN A 131 1.00 0.62 0.05
C GLN A 131 2.01 0.27 1.16
N VAL A 132 2.41 -1.00 1.25
CA VAL A 132 3.39 -1.41 2.26
C VAL A 132 4.73 -0.73 1.99
N TYR A 133 5.18 0.09 2.96
CA TYR A 133 6.44 0.79 2.90
C TYR A 133 7.23 0.60 4.20
N ASN A 134 8.44 0.05 4.10
CA ASN A 134 9.29 -0.21 5.27
C ASN A 134 10.65 0.50 5.15
N GLY A 135 10.71 1.66 4.49
CA GLY A 135 11.96 2.28 4.07
C GLY A 135 12.57 1.56 2.86
N SER A 136 13.57 2.16 2.27
CA SER A 136 14.28 1.59 1.12
C SER A 136 15.36 0.61 1.58
N PRO A 137 15.50 -0.56 0.93
CA PRO A 137 16.65 -1.43 1.13
C PRO A 137 17.97 -0.67 0.88
N THR A 138 19.03 -1.07 1.58
CA THR A 138 20.37 -0.48 1.40
C THR A 138 21.04 -0.93 0.11
N GLU A 139 20.67 -2.11 -0.38
CA GLU A 139 21.16 -2.68 -1.62
C GLU A 139 20.14 -2.49 -2.73
N ARG A 140 20.62 -2.16 -3.92
CA ARG A 140 19.80 -2.04 -5.12
C ARG A 140 19.57 -3.43 -5.69
N ASP A 141 18.32 -3.76 -5.90
CA ASP A 141 17.86 -5.03 -6.44
C ASP A 141 17.18 -4.83 -7.81
N ARG A 142 16.64 -5.92 -8.35
CA ARG A 142 15.89 -5.88 -9.61
C ARG A 142 14.65 -4.98 -9.54
N ALA A 143 14.07 -4.80 -8.37
CA ALA A 143 12.95 -3.88 -8.19
C ALA A 143 13.40 -2.42 -8.37
N ALA A 144 14.60 -2.06 -7.88
CA ALA A 144 15.18 -0.75 -8.10
C ALA A 144 15.47 -0.50 -9.59
N GLU A 145 15.99 -1.52 -10.31
CA GLU A 145 16.17 -1.45 -11.77
C GLU A 145 14.84 -1.18 -12.50
N ALA A 146 13.77 -1.87 -12.10
CA ALA A 146 12.44 -1.70 -12.68
C ALA A 146 11.87 -0.29 -12.45
N VAL A 147 12.06 0.27 -11.25
CA VAL A 147 11.67 1.65 -10.92
C VAL A 147 12.42 2.64 -11.81
N ASP A 148 13.73 2.49 -11.94
CA ASP A 148 14.56 3.38 -12.78
C ASP A 148 14.18 3.29 -14.26
N ALA A 149 13.98 2.08 -14.78
CA ALA A 149 13.60 1.85 -16.18
C ALA A 149 12.20 2.42 -16.53
N THR A 150 11.36 2.66 -15.52
CA THR A 150 10.02 3.23 -15.68
C THR A 150 9.86 4.61 -15.05
N ARG A 151 10.97 5.29 -14.76
CA ARG A 151 10.97 6.61 -14.11
C ARG A 151 10.02 7.59 -14.81
N GLY A 152 9.11 8.19 -14.02
CA GLY A 152 8.13 9.17 -14.51
C GLY A 152 6.98 8.59 -15.33
N ILE A 153 6.96 7.29 -15.64
CA ILE A 153 5.87 6.66 -16.38
C ILE A 153 4.68 6.42 -15.46
N VAL A 154 3.49 6.84 -15.87
CA VAL A 154 2.22 6.70 -15.15
C VAL A 154 1.12 6.19 -16.08
N ALA A 155 0.11 5.57 -15.51
CA ALA A 155 -1.08 5.15 -16.24
C ALA A 155 -2.13 6.26 -16.23
N MET A 156 -2.63 6.62 -17.41
CA MET A 156 -3.64 7.67 -17.58
C MET A 156 -4.81 7.18 -18.42
N ASN A 157 -5.99 7.73 -18.13
CA ASN A 157 -7.19 7.60 -18.97
C ASN A 157 -7.85 8.96 -19.11
N ASP A 158 -8.13 9.36 -20.33
CA ASP A 158 -8.75 10.67 -20.65
C ASP A 158 -8.04 11.86 -19.96
N GLY A 159 -6.69 11.87 -19.99
CA GLY A 159 -5.89 12.93 -19.41
C GLY A 159 -5.83 12.94 -17.88
N LYS A 160 -6.35 11.93 -17.20
CA LYS A 160 -6.36 11.81 -15.73
C LYS A 160 -5.62 10.56 -15.27
N LEU A 161 -4.98 10.64 -14.10
CA LEU A 161 -4.36 9.47 -13.47
C LEU A 161 -5.41 8.39 -13.18
N THR A 162 -5.13 7.16 -13.56
CA THR A 162 -6.01 6.01 -13.32
C THR A 162 -5.96 5.52 -11.87
N GLY A 163 -7.01 4.83 -11.42
CA GLY A 163 -6.99 4.03 -10.20
C GLY A 163 -6.31 2.69 -10.49
N THR A 164 -5.05 2.58 -10.17
CA THR A 164 -4.23 1.39 -10.41
C THR A 164 -4.24 0.48 -9.19
N TYR A 165 -5.37 -0.18 -8.96
CA TYR A 165 -5.49 -1.17 -7.89
C TYR A 165 -4.83 -2.48 -8.30
N TYR A 166 -4.15 -3.14 -7.33
CA TYR A 166 -3.49 -4.41 -7.55
C TYR A 166 -3.74 -5.37 -6.39
N THR A 167 -3.60 -6.65 -6.66
CA THR A 167 -3.84 -7.74 -5.70
C THR A 167 -2.89 -8.89 -6.00
N ALA A 168 -2.61 -9.71 -5.00
CA ALA A 168 -1.77 -10.90 -5.16
C ALA A 168 -2.39 -11.97 -6.08
N SER A 169 -3.72 -12.01 -6.18
CA SER A 169 -4.46 -12.94 -7.04
C SER A 169 -5.85 -12.39 -7.30
N ASN A 170 -6.33 -12.53 -8.53
CA ASN A 170 -7.70 -12.20 -8.95
C ASN A 170 -8.59 -13.44 -9.16
N GLY A 171 -8.03 -14.64 -8.97
CA GLY A 171 -8.74 -15.92 -9.13
C GLY A 171 -8.92 -16.36 -10.59
N GLY A 172 -8.22 -15.73 -11.54
CA GLY A 172 -8.25 -16.02 -12.97
C GLY A 172 -9.15 -15.11 -13.80
N GLN A 173 -9.74 -14.08 -13.17
CA GLN A 173 -10.52 -13.04 -13.83
C GLN A 173 -10.54 -11.79 -12.96
N THR A 174 -10.33 -10.63 -13.56
CA THR A 174 -10.48 -9.35 -12.84
C THR A 174 -11.94 -9.03 -12.59
N GLU A 175 -12.22 -8.17 -11.60
CA GLU A 175 -13.56 -7.66 -11.35
C GLU A 175 -13.68 -6.22 -11.85
N SER A 176 -14.87 -5.82 -12.27
CA SER A 176 -15.15 -4.44 -12.64
C SER A 176 -15.27 -3.53 -11.41
N ALA A 177 -14.91 -2.25 -11.57
CA ALA A 177 -15.13 -1.25 -10.52
C ALA A 177 -16.60 -1.13 -10.11
N ARG A 178 -17.51 -1.35 -11.07
CA ARG A 178 -18.96 -1.32 -10.82
C ARG A 178 -19.39 -2.41 -9.85
N ASN A 179 -18.94 -3.64 -10.07
CA ASN A 179 -19.32 -4.77 -9.22
C ASN A 179 -18.58 -4.74 -7.88
N ALA A 180 -17.30 -4.35 -7.89
CA ALA A 180 -16.49 -4.34 -6.68
C ALA A 180 -16.89 -3.23 -5.69
N TRP A 181 -17.23 -2.03 -6.19
CA TRP A 181 -17.44 -0.83 -5.37
C TRP A 181 -18.69 -0.03 -5.72
N GLY A 182 -19.54 -0.49 -6.63
CA GLY A 182 -20.72 0.26 -7.09
C GLY A 182 -20.37 1.49 -7.93
N SER A 183 -19.10 1.65 -8.36
CA SER A 183 -18.66 2.83 -9.10
C SER A 183 -19.17 2.82 -10.54
N SER A 184 -19.95 3.81 -10.93
CA SER A 184 -20.30 4.08 -12.33
C SER A 184 -19.27 5.01 -12.95
N GLY A 185 -18.92 4.81 -14.21
CA GLY A 185 -18.06 5.74 -14.97
C GLY A 185 -16.57 5.43 -14.97
N VAL A 186 -16.13 4.31 -14.42
CA VAL A 186 -14.74 3.84 -14.51
C VAL A 186 -14.66 2.82 -15.65
N ASN A 187 -14.37 3.31 -16.87
CA ASN A 187 -14.41 2.51 -18.11
C ASN A 187 -13.17 1.63 -18.33
N TYR A 188 -12.09 1.83 -17.59
CA TYR A 188 -10.84 1.08 -17.71
C TYR A 188 -10.68 -0.07 -16.70
N LEU A 189 -11.46 -0.09 -15.60
CA LEU A 189 -11.51 -1.19 -14.64
C LEU A 189 -12.67 -2.13 -15.00
N THR A 190 -12.43 -2.97 -16.00
CA THR A 190 -13.41 -3.90 -16.55
C THR A 190 -13.06 -5.33 -16.20
N VAL A 191 -14.02 -6.24 -16.38
CA VAL A 191 -13.79 -7.67 -16.27
C VAL A 191 -12.88 -8.12 -17.42
N LYS A 192 -11.80 -8.82 -17.09
CA LYS A 192 -10.85 -9.44 -18.03
C LYS A 192 -10.43 -10.81 -17.54
N ASP A 193 -10.35 -11.77 -18.43
CA ASP A 193 -9.79 -13.08 -18.13
C ASP A 193 -8.28 -12.97 -17.86
N ASP A 194 -7.84 -13.66 -16.80
CA ASP A 194 -6.44 -13.84 -16.45
C ASP A 194 -6.14 -15.34 -16.27
N PRO A 195 -5.89 -16.05 -17.39
CA PRO A 195 -5.64 -17.47 -17.33
C PRO A 195 -4.36 -17.83 -16.56
N PHE A 196 -3.42 -16.88 -16.43
CA PHE A 196 -2.15 -17.10 -15.74
C PHE A 196 -2.34 -17.18 -14.23
N ASP A 197 -3.25 -16.40 -13.65
CA ASP A 197 -3.52 -16.45 -12.21
C ASP A 197 -4.16 -17.78 -11.78
N ARG A 198 -4.80 -18.51 -12.70
CA ARG A 198 -5.30 -19.88 -12.42
C ARG A 198 -4.19 -20.86 -12.08
N MET A 199 -2.97 -20.61 -12.55
CA MET A 199 -1.77 -21.40 -12.24
C MET A 199 -1.04 -20.91 -10.99
N ASN A 200 -1.50 -19.81 -10.38
CA ASN A 200 -0.91 -19.25 -9.18
C ASN A 200 -1.14 -20.18 -7.98
N PRO A 201 -0.10 -20.72 -7.34
CA PRO A 201 -0.24 -21.64 -6.21
C PRO A 201 -0.99 -21.02 -5.03
N TYR A 202 -0.96 -19.71 -4.88
CA TYR A 202 -1.70 -18.97 -3.83
C TYR A 202 -3.20 -18.83 -4.11
N SER A 203 -3.66 -19.09 -5.33
CA SER A 203 -5.10 -19.09 -5.66
C SER A 203 -5.84 -20.28 -5.07
N SER A 204 -5.13 -21.34 -4.68
CA SER A 204 -5.70 -22.57 -4.10
C SER A 204 -6.48 -22.31 -2.80
N THR A 205 -6.05 -21.35 -1.98
CA THR A 205 -6.73 -21.03 -0.71
C THR A 205 -8.16 -20.50 -0.93
N ARG A 206 -8.40 -19.74 -2.01
CA ARG A 206 -9.74 -19.24 -2.36
C ARG A 206 -10.64 -20.33 -2.92
N LYS A 207 -10.09 -21.25 -3.72
CA LYS A 207 -10.82 -22.44 -4.19
C LYS A 207 -11.25 -23.34 -3.03
N MET A 208 -10.39 -23.54 -2.03
CA MET A 208 -10.71 -24.32 -0.83
C MET A 208 -11.81 -23.68 0.01
N THR A 209 -11.82 -22.37 0.16
CA THR A 209 -12.85 -21.66 0.93
C THR A 209 -14.23 -21.78 0.26
N ILE A 210 -14.31 -21.69 -1.06
CA ILE A 210 -15.55 -21.89 -1.81
C ILE A 210 -15.98 -23.36 -1.70
N TYR A 211 -15.05 -24.29 -1.86
CA TYR A 211 -15.31 -25.72 -1.78
C TYR A 211 -15.84 -26.12 -0.37
N ALA A 212 -15.20 -25.68 0.68
CA ALA A 212 -15.65 -25.92 2.06
C ALA A 212 -17.06 -25.36 2.33
N ALA A 213 -17.39 -24.22 1.73
CA ALA A 213 -18.74 -23.63 1.83
C ALA A 213 -19.83 -24.42 1.09
N PHE A 214 -19.45 -25.12 0.00
CA PHE A 214 -20.39 -25.96 -0.78
C PHE A 214 -20.61 -27.36 -0.21
N SER A 215 -19.79 -27.83 0.71
CA SER A 215 -19.87 -29.20 1.25
C SER A 215 -21.08 -29.43 2.16
N HIS A 216 -21.79 -28.37 2.60
CA HIS A 216 -22.99 -28.45 3.42
C HIS A 216 -24.22 -27.86 2.71
N ALA A 217 -25.21 -28.69 2.45
CA ALA A 217 -26.45 -28.27 1.76
C ALA A 217 -27.19 -27.10 2.45
N SER A 218 -27.08 -26.98 3.78
CA SER A 218 -27.65 -25.87 4.56
C SER A 218 -26.90 -24.53 4.36
N GLN A 219 -25.70 -24.56 3.77
CA GLN A 219 -24.85 -23.37 3.55
C GLN A 219 -25.05 -22.77 2.15
N ASN A 220 -25.69 -23.49 1.21
CA ASN A 220 -25.92 -22.97 -0.13
C ASN A 220 -26.78 -21.70 -0.14
N GLN A 221 -27.80 -21.62 0.70
CA GLN A 221 -28.59 -20.39 0.85
C GLN A 221 -27.79 -19.26 1.49
N SER A 222 -26.93 -19.58 2.46
CA SER A 222 -26.05 -18.62 3.13
C SER A 222 -24.98 -18.11 2.18
N LEU A 223 -24.41 -18.98 1.33
CA LEU A 223 -23.44 -18.60 0.32
C LEU A 223 -24.08 -17.71 -0.76
N THR A 224 -25.27 -18.09 -1.25
CA THR A 224 -26.02 -17.27 -2.20
C THR A 224 -26.29 -15.88 -1.62
N ARG A 225 -26.73 -15.78 -0.37
CA ARG A 225 -26.92 -14.49 0.32
C ARG A 225 -25.60 -13.71 0.48
N LEU A 226 -24.50 -14.38 0.80
CA LEU A 226 -23.20 -13.76 0.96
C LEU A 226 -22.69 -13.22 -0.40
N LEU A 227 -22.83 -13.98 -1.47
CA LEU A 227 -22.46 -13.57 -2.81
C LEU A 227 -23.35 -12.43 -3.31
N GLN A 228 -24.66 -12.46 -3.05
CA GLN A 228 -25.59 -11.38 -3.36
C GLN A 228 -25.32 -10.11 -2.54
N ALA A 229 -24.92 -10.25 -1.26
CA ALA A 229 -24.55 -9.12 -0.41
C ALA A 229 -23.24 -8.46 -0.86
N LYS A 230 -22.29 -9.24 -1.41
CA LYS A 230 -21.02 -8.75 -1.95
C LYS A 230 -21.11 -8.27 -3.39
N ALA A 231 -22.06 -8.78 -4.15
CA ALA A 231 -22.33 -8.41 -5.55
C ALA A 231 -23.83 -8.32 -5.79
N PRO A 232 -24.52 -7.29 -5.27
CA PRO A 232 -25.98 -7.19 -5.27
C PRO A 232 -26.62 -7.19 -6.67
N ASN A 233 -25.83 -6.89 -7.70
CA ASN A 233 -26.27 -6.89 -9.10
C ASN A 233 -25.86 -8.15 -9.88
N ALA A 234 -25.23 -9.13 -9.23
CA ALA A 234 -24.85 -10.39 -9.86
C ALA A 234 -26.05 -11.35 -9.87
N THR A 235 -26.41 -11.86 -11.04
CA THR A 235 -27.37 -12.94 -11.17
C THR A 235 -26.61 -14.27 -11.07
N ILE A 236 -26.81 -15.00 -9.97
CA ILE A 236 -26.28 -16.36 -9.83
C ILE A 236 -27.20 -17.29 -10.58
N LEU A 237 -26.82 -17.66 -11.82
CA LEU A 237 -27.67 -18.46 -12.71
C LEU A 237 -27.68 -19.94 -12.31
N ARG A 238 -26.58 -20.49 -11.79
CA ARG A 238 -26.47 -21.89 -11.37
C ARG A 238 -25.23 -22.10 -10.49
N ILE A 239 -25.41 -22.85 -9.43
CA ILE A 239 -24.30 -23.41 -8.64
C ILE A 239 -24.25 -24.89 -8.98
N GLU A 240 -23.23 -25.32 -9.74
CA GLU A 240 -23.00 -26.73 -10.01
C GLU A 240 -22.29 -27.36 -8.82
N ALA A 241 -22.74 -28.57 -8.43
CA ALA A 241 -22.04 -29.35 -7.42
C ALA A 241 -20.65 -29.69 -7.95
N VAL A 242 -19.62 -29.20 -7.27
CA VAL A 242 -18.24 -29.62 -7.54
C VAL A 242 -18.06 -30.96 -6.84
N THR A 243 -18.04 -32.03 -7.61
CA THR A 243 -17.62 -33.35 -7.10
C THR A 243 -16.11 -33.34 -6.88
N PRO A 244 -15.62 -33.98 -5.79
CA PRO A 244 -14.20 -34.07 -5.47
C PRO A 244 -13.37 -34.77 -6.54
#